data_74beb7143efe346e1e006a798925897a
#
_entry.id   74beb7143efe346e1e006a798925897a
#
_cell.length_a   1.000
_cell.length_b   1.000
_cell.length_c   1.000
_cell.angle_alpha   90.00
_cell.angle_beta   90.00
_cell.angle_gamma   90.00
#
_symmetry.space_group_name_H-M   'P 1'
#
loop_
_entity.id
_entity.type
_entity.pdbx_description
1 polymer ?
#
loop_
_entity_poly.entity_id
_entity_poly.type
_entity_poly.pdbx_seq_one_letter_code
_entity_poly.pdbx_strand_id
1 'polypeptide(L)'
;MRLAIALGLRKSDFPMTPVPSRSRFRSRAGAAPDPAPSGNGGGALEADPGGAAQARCGRADLQRGCGGGAAMFARGAAVALVQPQWGQVRNMATLKDITRRLKSIKNIQKITKSMKMVSAAKYARAERELKPARVYGTGALSLYEKAEIKAPEDKKKHLLIGVSSDRGLCGAIHTSIAKTLKNEITNLSNAGKEVMVVGVGDKIRGLLQRTHSNYFLLTFKEVGRRPPSFGDASVIALELLNSGFEFDEGSVIYNRFRSVISYKTDEKPIFSFETVASSESLSIYDDIDADVLRNYQEFTLANILYYSLKESTTSEQSARMTAMDNASKNASEMIDKLTLTFNRTRQAVITKELIEIISGAAALD
;
A
#
# COMPACT_ATOMS: atom_id res chain seq x y z
N MET A 1 12.94 -5.05 -26.90
CA MET A 1 13.54 -5.56 -28.15
C MET A 1 13.03 -4.81 -29.38
N ARG A 2 11.76 -4.40 -29.47
CA ARG A 2 11.23 -3.59 -30.59
C ARG A 2 11.74 -2.14 -30.61
N LEU A 3 12.04 -1.53 -29.47
CA LEU A 3 12.62 -0.17 -29.40
C LEU A 3 14.06 -0.10 -29.96
N ALA A 4 14.84 -1.17 -29.81
CA ALA A 4 16.19 -1.25 -30.38
C ALA A 4 16.17 -1.34 -31.91
N ILE A 5 15.09 -1.85 -32.48
CA ILE A 5 14.90 -1.97 -33.94
C ILE A 5 14.48 -0.63 -34.55
N ALA A 6 13.68 0.16 -33.81
CA ALA A 6 13.25 1.51 -34.25
C ALA A 6 14.38 2.55 -34.23
N LEU A 7 15.41 2.35 -33.39
CA LEU A 7 16.60 3.22 -33.32
C LEU A 7 17.79 2.78 -34.17
N GLY A 8 17.65 1.76 -35.04
CA GLY A 8 18.69 1.32 -35.96
C GLY A 8 19.94 0.73 -35.31
N LEU A 9 19.92 0.41 -34.03
CA LEU A 9 21.05 -0.15 -33.27
C LEU A 9 21.18 -1.65 -33.53
N ARG A 10 22.29 -2.06 -34.15
CA ARG A 10 22.61 -3.48 -34.37
C ARG A 10 23.07 -4.14 -33.06
N LYS A 11 22.82 -5.44 -32.95
CA LYS A 11 23.14 -6.30 -31.80
C LYS A 11 24.65 -6.36 -31.45
N SER A 12 25.51 -5.76 -32.27
CA SER A 12 26.98 -5.72 -32.15
C SER A 12 27.51 -4.56 -31.28
N ASP A 13 26.67 -3.62 -30.86
CA ASP A 13 27.16 -2.37 -30.25
C ASP A 13 27.14 -2.37 -28.70
N PHE A 14 26.95 -3.53 -28.11
CA PHE A 14 27.08 -3.69 -26.65
C PHE A 14 28.39 -4.38 -26.31
N PRO A 15 29.36 -3.69 -25.66
CA PRO A 15 30.58 -4.34 -25.19
C PRO A 15 30.22 -5.29 -24.03
N MET A 16 30.41 -6.58 -24.28
CA MET A 16 30.42 -7.61 -23.24
C MET A 16 31.65 -7.40 -22.34
N THR A 17 31.50 -6.87 -21.16
CA THR A 17 32.54 -6.91 -20.16
C THR A 17 32.63 -8.30 -19.55
N PRO A 18 33.82 -8.94 -19.52
CA PRO A 18 33.97 -10.26 -18.93
C PRO A 18 33.86 -10.21 -17.39
N VAL A 19 33.14 -11.17 -16.85
CA VAL A 19 33.03 -11.41 -15.41
C VAL A 19 34.37 -11.89 -14.89
N PRO A 20 35.01 -11.25 -13.89
CA PRO A 20 36.23 -11.76 -13.28
C PRO A 20 35.93 -12.97 -12.38
N SER A 21 36.71 -14.04 -12.63
CA SER A 21 36.75 -15.29 -11.88
C SER A 21 37.12 -15.03 -10.38
N ARG A 22 36.46 -15.78 -9.50
CA ARG A 22 36.74 -15.84 -8.07
C ARG A 22 38.19 -16.21 -7.81
N SER A 23 38.97 -15.29 -7.26
CA SER A 23 40.21 -15.59 -6.58
C SER A 23 40.03 -15.48 -5.06
N ARG A 24 40.51 -16.50 -4.38
CA ARG A 24 40.54 -16.70 -2.93
C ARG A 24 41.23 -15.51 -2.23
N PHE A 25 40.55 -14.87 -1.28
CA PHE A 25 41.23 -14.02 -0.32
C PHE A 25 41.27 -14.72 1.04
N ARG A 26 42.53 -14.96 1.45
CA ARG A 26 42.96 -15.51 2.74
C ARG A 26 42.73 -14.45 3.83
N SER A 27 42.27 -14.92 4.96
CA SER A 27 42.20 -14.25 6.25
C SER A 27 43.50 -13.54 6.68
N ARG A 28 43.38 -12.30 7.12
CA ARG A 28 44.36 -11.69 8.02
C ARG A 28 43.61 -11.02 9.17
N ALA A 29 43.84 -11.58 10.36
CA ALA A 29 43.42 -11.03 11.63
C ALA A 29 44.28 -9.77 11.96
N GLY A 30 43.65 -8.77 12.55
CA GLY A 30 44.33 -7.57 13.01
C GLY A 30 43.41 -6.62 13.76
N ALA A 31 43.57 -6.67 15.10
CA ALA A 31 43.45 -5.60 16.10
C ALA A 31 42.18 -4.76 16.19
N ALA A 32 41.57 -4.84 17.37
CA ALA A 32 40.57 -3.92 17.90
C ALA A 32 41.22 -2.58 18.32
N PRO A 33 40.50 -1.45 18.25
CA PRO A 33 40.83 -0.26 19.03
C PRO A 33 39.94 -0.12 20.27
N ASP A 34 40.57 0.41 21.33
CA ASP A 34 40.10 0.64 22.69
C ASP A 34 38.98 1.68 22.82
N PRO A 35 38.22 1.68 23.93
CA PRO A 35 37.12 2.60 24.18
C PRO A 35 37.59 3.94 24.75
N ALA A 36 36.97 5.05 24.32
CA ALA A 36 37.14 6.39 24.85
C ALA A 36 36.18 6.68 26.02
N PRO A 37 36.51 7.64 26.91
CA PRO A 37 36.02 7.70 28.27
C PRO A 37 34.68 8.43 28.47
N SER A 38 34.02 8.07 29.58
CA SER A 38 32.82 8.66 30.15
C SER A 38 32.97 10.13 30.54
N GLY A 39 32.09 10.99 30.07
CA GLY A 39 31.88 12.35 30.54
C GLY A 39 30.55 12.46 31.30
N ASN A 40 30.67 12.71 32.59
CA ASN A 40 29.62 13.01 33.55
C ASN A 40 29.12 14.47 33.36
N GLY A 41 27.84 14.71 33.39
CA GLY A 41 27.29 16.07 33.38
C GLY A 41 25.79 16.05 33.72
N GLY A 42 25.49 16.18 35.01
CA GLY A 42 24.14 16.27 35.54
C GLY A 42 23.50 17.63 35.24
N GLY A 43 22.18 17.64 35.19
CA GLY A 43 21.32 18.81 35.10
C GLY A 43 19.88 18.40 35.33
N ALA A 44 19.46 18.50 36.60
CA ALA A 44 18.08 18.39 37.00
C ALA A 44 17.33 19.71 36.69
N LEU A 45 16.12 19.64 36.20
CA LEU A 45 15.05 20.64 36.36
C LEU A 45 13.70 19.97 36.16
N GLU A 46 13.05 19.79 37.24
CA GLU A 46 11.70 20.26 37.66
C GLU A 46 10.51 19.86 36.82
N ALA A 47 9.63 19.17 37.53
CA ALA A 47 8.27 18.79 37.18
C ALA A 47 7.32 19.99 37.33
N ASP A 48 6.26 20.01 36.54
CA ASP A 48 4.97 20.53 37.01
C ASP A 48 3.81 19.82 36.29
N PRO A 49 2.74 19.47 37.05
CA PRO A 49 1.62 18.69 36.55
C PRO A 49 0.38 19.57 36.34
N GLY A 50 -0.38 19.31 35.30
CA GLY A 50 -1.67 20.00 35.21
C GLY A 50 -2.51 19.58 33.99
N GLY A 51 -3.70 19.00 34.29
CA GLY A 51 -4.80 19.13 33.36
C GLY A 51 -5.49 17.83 32.91
N ALA A 52 -6.22 17.21 33.82
CA ALA A 52 -7.27 16.26 33.48
C ALA A 52 -8.48 17.00 32.84
N ALA A 53 -8.89 16.57 31.66
CA ALA A 53 -10.20 16.90 31.11
C ALA A 53 -10.93 15.60 30.74
N GLN A 54 -11.79 15.15 31.63
CA GLN A 54 -12.80 14.13 31.40
C GLN A 54 -13.91 14.73 30.53
N ALA A 55 -14.13 14.19 29.35
CA ALA A 55 -15.38 14.41 28.63
C ALA A 55 -16.29 13.19 28.79
N ARG A 56 -17.29 13.36 29.68
CA ARG A 56 -18.46 12.49 29.80
C ARG A 56 -19.34 12.73 28.57
N CYS A 57 -19.65 11.70 27.82
CA CYS A 57 -20.73 11.74 26.84
C CYS A 57 -21.99 11.11 27.44
N GLY A 58 -23.02 11.91 27.51
CA GLY A 58 -24.30 11.61 28.16
C GLY A 58 -25.16 10.68 27.33
N ARG A 59 -25.85 9.82 28.03
CA ARG A 59 -27.00 9.01 27.64
C ARG A 59 -28.20 9.93 27.43
N ALA A 60 -28.87 9.83 26.31
CA ALA A 60 -30.21 10.43 26.12
C ALA A 60 -31.24 9.31 25.96
N ASP A 61 -32.09 9.20 26.97
CA ASP A 61 -33.36 8.46 26.93
C ASP A 61 -34.35 9.18 26.02
N LEU A 62 -35.09 8.42 25.24
CA LEU A 62 -36.37 8.88 24.71
C LEU A 62 -37.40 7.76 24.79
N GLN A 63 -38.22 7.86 25.84
CA GLN A 63 -39.51 7.20 25.99
C GLN A 63 -40.62 7.93 25.25
N ARG A 64 -41.65 7.18 24.91
CA ARG A 64 -43.08 7.45 24.62
C ARG A 64 -43.47 7.31 23.17
N GLY A 65 -44.44 6.49 22.89
CA GLY A 65 -45.83 6.68 23.15
C GLY A 65 -46.75 5.52 22.80
N CYS A 66 -47.82 5.55 23.49
CA CYS A 66 -49.00 4.70 23.63
C CYS A 66 -49.87 4.44 22.37
N GLY A 67 -50.65 3.37 22.48
CA GLY A 67 -51.94 3.12 21.80
C GLY A 67 -52.07 1.63 21.53
N GLY A 68 -52.83 0.84 22.17
CA GLY A 68 -54.24 0.82 22.53
C GLY A 68 -54.97 -0.10 21.54
N GLY A 69 -55.50 -1.28 21.99
CA GLY A 69 -56.39 -2.10 21.13
C GLY A 69 -56.53 -3.57 21.60
N ALA A 70 -57.44 -3.79 22.45
CA ALA A 70 -58.34 -4.89 22.82
C ALA A 70 -58.17 -6.30 22.19
N ALA A 71 -58.06 -7.24 23.14
CA ALA A 71 -58.77 -8.52 23.30
C ALA A 71 -59.27 -9.33 22.12
N MET A 72 -58.86 -10.63 22.06
CA MET A 72 -59.77 -11.74 22.12
C MET A 72 -59.09 -13.09 22.39
N PHE A 73 -59.74 -13.87 23.22
CA PHE A 73 -59.40 -15.19 23.71
C PHE A 73 -59.24 -16.23 22.59
N ALA A 74 -58.13 -17.02 22.64
CA ALA A 74 -58.12 -18.39 22.15
C ALA A 74 -57.21 -19.24 23.02
N ARG A 75 -57.83 -20.13 23.80
CA ARG A 75 -57.14 -21.24 24.51
C ARG A 75 -56.60 -22.21 23.44
N GLY A 76 -55.30 -22.25 23.27
CA GLY A 76 -54.56 -23.25 22.51
C GLY A 76 -53.51 -23.92 23.39
N ALA A 77 -53.64 -25.23 23.59
CA ALA A 77 -52.70 -26.04 24.39
C ALA A 77 -51.27 -25.84 23.91
N ALA A 78 -50.42 -25.28 24.76
CA ALA A 78 -49.01 -25.20 24.55
C ALA A 78 -48.38 -26.59 24.73
N VAL A 79 -48.18 -27.30 23.64
CA VAL A 79 -47.21 -28.40 23.57
C VAL A 79 -45.85 -27.75 23.67
N ALA A 80 -45.22 -27.82 24.86
CA ALA A 80 -43.84 -27.40 25.08
C ALA A 80 -42.95 -28.32 24.24
N LEU A 81 -42.61 -27.92 23.03
CA LEU A 81 -41.51 -28.44 22.26
C LEU A 81 -40.23 -28.08 23.06
N VAL A 82 -39.78 -29.06 23.85
CA VAL A 82 -38.43 -29.05 24.40
C VAL A 82 -37.48 -29.11 23.22
N GLN A 83 -37.09 -27.93 22.76
CA GLN A 83 -35.98 -27.81 21.82
C GLN A 83 -34.74 -28.29 22.57
N PRO A 84 -34.04 -29.32 22.07
CA PRO A 84 -32.75 -29.70 22.63
C PRO A 84 -31.86 -28.44 22.42
N GLN A 85 -31.53 -27.77 23.51
CA GLN A 85 -30.45 -26.80 23.51
C GLN A 85 -29.17 -27.58 23.17
N TRP A 86 -28.85 -27.63 21.90
CA TRP A 86 -27.53 -27.96 21.44
C TRP A 86 -26.62 -26.86 22.00
N GLY A 87 -26.21 -27.05 23.27
CA GLY A 87 -25.15 -26.26 23.86
C GLY A 87 -24.03 -26.27 22.83
N GLN A 88 -23.70 -25.11 22.31
CA GLN A 88 -22.50 -24.94 21.51
C GLN A 88 -21.34 -25.42 22.38
N VAL A 89 -20.97 -26.69 22.22
CA VAL A 89 -19.70 -27.22 22.72
C VAL A 89 -18.66 -26.41 21.97
N ARG A 90 -18.26 -25.28 22.55
CA ARG A 90 -17.05 -24.58 22.13
C ARG A 90 -15.96 -25.62 22.33
N ASN A 91 -15.53 -26.23 21.22
CA ASN A 91 -14.41 -27.16 21.23
C ASN A 91 -13.26 -26.41 21.89
N MET A 92 -13.00 -26.70 23.14
CA MET A 92 -11.84 -26.17 23.85
C MET A 92 -10.64 -26.64 23.03
N ALA A 93 -9.93 -25.70 22.42
CA ALA A 93 -8.77 -26.04 21.60
C ALA A 93 -7.83 -26.91 22.39
N THR A 94 -7.50 -28.07 21.85
CA THR A 94 -6.62 -29.04 22.55
C THR A 94 -5.26 -28.41 22.79
N LEU A 95 -4.53 -28.83 23.83
CA LEU A 95 -3.15 -28.37 24.10
C LEU A 95 -2.26 -28.49 22.86
N LYS A 96 -2.47 -29.53 22.07
CA LYS A 96 -1.74 -29.76 20.81
C LYS A 96 -2.05 -28.68 19.76
N ASP A 97 -3.30 -28.25 19.67
CA ASP A 97 -3.69 -27.18 18.72
C ASP A 97 -3.11 -25.83 19.14
N ILE A 98 -3.11 -25.51 20.43
CA ILE A 98 -2.50 -24.28 20.95
C ILE A 98 -0.99 -24.29 20.69
N THR A 99 -0.31 -25.41 20.91
CA THR A 99 1.13 -25.57 20.64
C THR A 99 1.44 -25.39 19.15
N ARG A 100 0.64 -26.00 18.26
CA ARG A 100 0.79 -25.84 16.80
C ARG A 100 0.60 -24.39 16.38
N ARG A 101 -0.43 -23.72 16.91
CA ARG A 101 -0.71 -22.32 16.65
C ARG A 101 0.44 -21.42 17.14
N LEU A 102 0.96 -21.64 18.33
CA LEU A 102 2.09 -20.90 18.91
C LEU A 102 3.36 -21.05 18.06
N LYS A 103 3.65 -22.26 17.58
CA LYS A 103 4.78 -22.50 16.66
C LYS A 103 4.61 -21.74 15.34
N SER A 104 3.40 -21.73 14.77
CA SER A 104 3.10 -20.98 13.54
C SER A 104 3.30 -19.48 13.72
N ILE A 105 2.79 -18.88 14.81
CA ILE A 105 2.93 -17.45 15.06
C ILE A 105 4.39 -17.04 15.33
N LYS A 106 5.17 -17.86 16.04
CA LYS A 106 6.62 -17.67 16.18
C LYS A 106 7.34 -17.63 14.83
N ASN A 107 6.94 -18.48 13.89
CA ASN A 107 7.50 -18.46 12.54
C ASN A 107 7.08 -17.19 11.78
N ILE A 108 5.80 -16.77 11.88
CA ILE A 108 5.32 -15.53 11.28
C ILE A 108 6.11 -14.31 11.83
N GLN A 109 6.36 -14.24 13.13
CA GLN A 109 7.16 -13.20 13.75
C GLN A 109 8.58 -13.14 13.17
N LYS A 110 9.24 -14.29 13.00
CA LYS A 110 10.57 -14.34 12.38
C LYS A 110 10.55 -13.85 10.92
N ILE A 111 9.53 -14.25 10.15
CA ILE A 111 9.38 -13.84 8.76
C ILE A 111 9.12 -12.33 8.66
N THR A 112 8.20 -11.78 9.46
CA THR A 112 7.90 -10.35 9.44
C THR A 112 9.10 -9.50 9.85
N LYS A 113 9.89 -9.95 10.83
CA LYS A 113 11.13 -9.29 11.24
C LYS A 113 12.18 -9.27 10.12
N SER A 114 12.37 -10.38 9.41
CA SER A 114 13.29 -10.40 8.26
C SER A 114 12.75 -9.57 7.08
N MET A 115 11.45 -9.57 6.81
CA MET A 115 10.85 -8.73 5.78
C MET A 115 10.97 -7.24 6.10
N LYS A 116 10.89 -6.83 7.37
CA LYS A 116 11.18 -5.46 7.81
C LYS A 116 12.60 -5.05 7.41
N MET A 117 13.61 -5.88 7.72
CA MET A 117 15.01 -5.59 7.37
C MET A 117 15.25 -5.47 5.86
N VAL A 118 14.68 -6.38 5.07
CA VAL A 118 14.76 -6.33 3.60
C VAL A 118 14.09 -5.08 3.05
N SER A 119 12.93 -4.68 3.59
CA SER A 119 12.23 -3.46 3.17
C SER A 119 13.01 -2.20 3.54
N ALA A 120 13.66 -2.17 4.70
CA ALA A 120 14.51 -1.06 5.11
C ALA A 120 15.71 -0.87 4.17
N ALA A 121 16.38 -1.96 3.77
CA ALA A 121 17.48 -1.88 2.82
C ALA A 121 17.04 -1.39 1.43
N LYS A 122 15.86 -1.84 0.95
CA LYS A 122 15.28 -1.37 -0.31
C LYS A 122 14.82 0.08 -0.23
N TYR A 123 14.24 0.49 0.90
CA TYR A 123 13.86 1.87 1.15
C TYR A 123 15.05 2.82 1.09
N ALA A 124 16.15 2.50 1.79
CA ALA A 124 17.36 3.34 1.78
C ALA A 124 17.95 3.53 0.37
N ARG A 125 17.85 2.50 -0.49
CA ARG A 125 18.23 2.62 -1.90
C ARG A 125 17.24 3.48 -2.68
N ALA A 126 15.94 3.23 -2.54
CA ALA A 126 14.89 3.97 -3.24
C ALA A 126 14.92 5.47 -2.88
N GLU A 127 15.17 5.82 -1.62
CA GLU A 127 15.30 7.21 -1.15
C GLU A 127 16.45 7.95 -1.82
N ARG A 128 17.61 7.27 -2.00
CA ARG A 128 18.76 7.88 -2.71
C ARG A 128 18.44 8.12 -4.18
N GLU A 129 17.71 7.21 -4.82
CA GLU A 129 17.30 7.32 -6.22
C GLU A 129 16.15 8.33 -6.42
N LEU A 130 15.37 8.61 -5.38
CA LEU A 130 14.25 9.55 -5.43
C LEU A 130 14.72 11.01 -5.52
N LYS A 131 15.79 11.39 -4.82
CA LYS A 131 16.29 12.77 -4.82
C LYS A 131 16.55 13.32 -6.23
N PRO A 132 17.33 12.66 -7.11
CA PRO A 132 17.49 13.12 -8.47
C PRO A 132 16.19 13.01 -9.29
N ALA A 133 15.34 11.98 -9.08
CA ALA A 133 14.09 11.84 -9.82
C ALA A 133 13.11 12.98 -9.56
N ARG A 134 13.15 13.60 -8.39
CA ARG A 134 12.32 14.79 -8.07
C ARG A 134 12.66 16.00 -8.96
N VAL A 135 13.93 16.19 -9.27
CA VAL A 135 14.35 17.26 -10.17
C VAL A 135 13.76 17.05 -11.58
N TYR A 136 13.75 15.82 -12.08
CA TYR A 136 13.10 15.48 -13.35
C TYR A 136 11.60 15.75 -13.30
N GLY A 137 10.92 15.33 -12.24
CA GLY A 137 9.48 15.52 -12.09
C GLY A 137 9.06 17.00 -12.02
N THR A 138 9.82 17.83 -11.33
CA THR A 138 9.57 19.27 -11.28
C THR A 138 9.89 19.94 -12.62
N GLY A 139 10.98 19.54 -13.29
CA GLY A 139 11.35 20.03 -14.61
C GLY A 139 10.30 19.72 -15.68
N ALA A 140 9.75 18.50 -15.67
CA ALA A 140 8.69 18.10 -16.61
C ALA A 140 7.40 18.91 -16.49
N LEU A 141 7.06 19.34 -15.27
CA LEU A 141 5.84 20.10 -15.00
C LEU A 141 6.05 21.62 -15.15
N SER A 142 7.30 22.07 -15.21
CA SER A 142 7.63 23.50 -15.22
C SER A 142 7.04 24.26 -16.42
N LEU A 143 6.87 23.61 -17.56
CA LEU A 143 6.21 24.20 -18.72
C LEU A 143 4.73 24.40 -18.45
N TYR A 144 4.05 23.41 -17.91
CA TYR A 144 2.62 23.51 -17.61
C TYR A 144 2.33 24.58 -16.56
N GLU A 145 3.21 24.73 -15.56
CA GLU A 145 3.12 25.77 -14.54
C GLU A 145 3.40 27.17 -15.10
N LYS A 146 4.44 27.32 -15.95
CA LYS A 146 4.81 28.61 -16.55
C LYS A 146 3.82 29.07 -17.62
N ALA A 147 3.32 28.15 -18.41
CA ALA A 147 2.35 28.45 -19.46
C ALA A 147 0.90 28.47 -18.93
N GLU A 148 0.70 28.26 -17.61
CA GLU A 148 -0.62 28.26 -16.96
C GLU A 148 -1.67 27.45 -17.74
N ILE A 149 -1.25 26.31 -18.29
CA ILE A 149 -2.10 25.47 -19.14
C ILE A 149 -3.26 24.95 -18.28
N LYS A 150 -4.47 25.32 -18.66
CA LYS A 150 -5.72 24.82 -18.08
C LYS A 150 -6.46 23.99 -19.11
N ALA A 151 -7.05 22.90 -18.66
CA ALA A 151 -7.93 22.13 -19.52
C ALA A 151 -9.19 22.96 -19.84
N PRO A 152 -9.61 23.07 -21.10
CA PRO A 152 -10.87 23.69 -21.47
C PRO A 152 -12.04 22.89 -20.84
N GLU A 153 -13.01 23.58 -20.25
CA GLU A 153 -14.15 22.97 -19.56
C GLU A 153 -15.04 22.12 -20.49
N ASP A 154 -15.05 22.43 -21.78
CA ASP A 154 -15.85 21.76 -22.80
C ASP A 154 -15.36 20.36 -23.19
N LYS A 155 -14.15 19.96 -22.77
CA LYS A 155 -13.55 18.70 -23.18
C LYS A 155 -14.09 17.52 -22.35
N LYS A 156 -14.42 16.42 -23.06
CA LYS A 156 -15.17 15.30 -22.50
C LYS A 156 -14.34 14.08 -22.15
N LYS A 157 -13.19 13.87 -22.78
CA LYS A 157 -12.38 12.65 -22.62
C LYS A 157 -11.31 12.82 -21.54
N HIS A 158 -11.41 12.07 -20.46
CA HIS A 158 -10.47 12.13 -19.33
C HIS A 158 -9.76 10.80 -19.10
N LEU A 159 -8.44 10.85 -18.95
CA LEU A 159 -7.58 9.70 -18.71
C LEU A 159 -7.09 9.68 -17.26
N LEU A 160 -7.35 8.58 -16.52
CA LEU A 160 -6.85 8.40 -15.16
C LEU A 160 -5.76 7.33 -15.14
N ILE A 161 -4.56 7.68 -14.73
CA ILE A 161 -3.44 6.74 -14.58
C ILE A 161 -3.19 6.49 -13.09
N GLY A 162 -3.46 5.28 -12.64
CA GLY A 162 -3.19 4.89 -11.25
C GLY A 162 -1.87 4.14 -11.12
N VAL A 163 -0.92 4.71 -10.38
CA VAL A 163 0.42 4.14 -10.19
C VAL A 163 0.50 3.34 -8.90
N SER A 164 0.62 2.02 -9.02
CA SER A 164 0.73 1.06 -7.92
C SER A 164 1.83 0.02 -8.19
N SER A 165 1.75 -1.12 -7.56
CA SER A 165 2.64 -2.26 -7.81
C SER A 165 1.92 -3.60 -7.70
N ASP A 166 2.64 -4.69 -7.98
CA ASP A 166 2.13 -6.06 -7.84
C ASP A 166 2.33 -6.61 -6.42
N ARG A 167 3.20 -6.00 -5.62
CA ARG A 167 3.59 -6.52 -4.30
C ARG A 167 2.63 -6.06 -3.22
N GLY A 168 2.20 -7.03 -2.39
CA GLY A 168 1.38 -6.75 -1.22
C GLY A 168 2.18 -6.50 0.06
N LEU A 169 1.49 -6.58 1.20
CA LEU A 169 2.03 -6.44 2.55
C LEU A 169 2.60 -5.05 2.87
N CYS A 170 2.09 -4.03 2.21
CA CYS A 170 2.49 -2.63 2.37
C CYS A 170 1.39 -1.76 3.01
N GLY A 171 0.54 -2.36 3.84
CA GLY A 171 -0.56 -1.64 4.49
C GLY A 171 -1.64 -1.17 3.52
N ALA A 172 -2.11 0.05 3.68
CA ALA A 172 -3.23 0.61 2.93
C ALA A 172 -2.83 1.39 1.67
N ILE A 173 -1.55 1.36 1.25
CA ILE A 173 -1.02 2.23 0.20
C ILE A 173 -1.71 2.04 -1.16
N HIS A 174 -2.04 0.80 -1.54
CA HIS A 174 -2.75 0.52 -2.79
C HIS A 174 -4.24 0.85 -2.69
N THR A 175 -4.83 0.64 -1.51
CA THR A 175 -6.23 0.98 -1.26
C THR A 175 -6.46 2.48 -1.24
N SER A 176 -5.49 3.31 -0.83
CA SER A 176 -5.62 4.77 -0.90
C SER A 176 -5.71 5.24 -2.36
N ILE A 177 -4.83 4.78 -3.24
CA ILE A 177 -4.89 5.09 -4.68
C ILE A 177 -6.21 4.61 -5.29
N ALA A 178 -6.62 3.38 -5.01
CA ALA A 178 -7.87 2.84 -5.54
C ALA A 178 -9.10 3.62 -5.04
N LYS A 179 -9.07 4.14 -3.81
CA LYS A 179 -10.14 4.97 -3.26
C LYS A 179 -10.20 6.34 -3.96
N THR A 180 -9.05 6.98 -4.17
CA THR A 180 -8.98 8.24 -4.92
C THR A 180 -9.46 8.04 -6.35
N LEU A 181 -8.97 7.00 -7.05
CA LEU A 181 -9.45 6.67 -8.40
C LEU A 181 -10.97 6.48 -8.47
N LYS A 182 -11.56 5.76 -7.50
CA LYS A 182 -13.02 5.59 -7.46
C LYS A 182 -13.77 6.89 -7.29
N ASN A 183 -13.28 7.76 -6.43
CA ASN A 183 -13.88 9.06 -6.21
C ASN A 183 -13.80 9.92 -7.48
N GLU A 184 -12.64 9.95 -8.14
CA GLU A 184 -12.45 10.70 -9.39
C GLU A 184 -13.30 10.16 -10.53
N ILE A 185 -13.38 8.83 -10.70
CA ILE A 185 -14.28 8.21 -11.68
C ILE A 185 -15.74 8.65 -11.42
N THR A 186 -16.17 8.64 -10.16
CA THR A 186 -17.54 9.03 -9.81
C THR A 186 -17.79 10.52 -10.07
N ASN A 187 -16.83 11.38 -9.69
CA ASN A 187 -16.91 12.83 -9.90
C ASN A 187 -16.99 13.17 -11.39
N LEU A 188 -16.11 12.61 -12.20
CA LEU A 188 -16.04 12.85 -13.64
C LEU A 188 -17.24 12.25 -14.38
N SER A 189 -17.70 11.07 -13.99
CA SER A 189 -18.90 10.45 -14.54
C SER A 189 -20.15 11.28 -14.24
N ASN A 190 -20.26 11.83 -13.03
CA ASN A 190 -21.35 12.74 -12.65
C ASN A 190 -21.31 14.05 -13.45
N ALA A 191 -20.11 14.50 -13.82
CA ALA A 191 -19.90 15.67 -14.71
C ALA A 191 -20.17 15.34 -16.20
N GLY A 192 -20.54 14.10 -16.54
CA GLY A 192 -20.82 13.67 -17.92
C GLY A 192 -19.57 13.50 -18.78
N LYS A 193 -18.37 13.40 -18.19
CA LYS A 193 -17.11 13.15 -18.90
C LYS A 193 -16.91 11.65 -19.15
N GLU A 194 -16.36 11.30 -20.30
CA GLU A 194 -15.93 9.95 -20.63
C GLU A 194 -14.59 9.67 -19.95
N VAL A 195 -14.55 8.65 -19.09
CA VAL A 195 -13.37 8.35 -18.25
C VAL A 195 -12.79 7.00 -18.65
N MET A 196 -11.48 6.97 -18.91
CA MET A 196 -10.72 5.74 -19.07
C MET A 196 -9.62 5.63 -18.03
N VAL A 197 -9.37 4.40 -17.56
CA VAL A 197 -8.42 4.12 -16.48
C VAL A 197 -7.28 3.25 -17.00
N VAL A 198 -6.07 3.70 -16.72
CA VAL A 198 -4.84 2.92 -16.93
C VAL A 198 -4.28 2.49 -15.58
N GLY A 199 -4.22 1.19 -15.37
CA GLY A 199 -3.71 0.62 -14.12
C GLY A 199 -2.25 0.19 -14.24
N VAL A 200 -1.36 0.83 -13.51
CA VAL A 200 0.04 0.41 -13.38
C VAL A 200 0.18 -0.45 -12.12
N GLY A 201 0.34 -1.77 -12.31
CA GLY A 201 0.42 -2.77 -11.25
C GLY A 201 -0.88 -3.56 -11.03
N ASP A 202 -0.73 -4.85 -10.76
CA ASP A 202 -1.85 -5.80 -10.62
C ASP A 202 -2.77 -5.51 -9.41
N LYS A 203 -2.26 -4.83 -8.38
CA LYS A 203 -3.06 -4.51 -7.19
C LYS A 203 -4.21 -3.55 -7.45
N ILE A 204 -4.02 -2.53 -8.29
CA ILE A 204 -5.11 -1.63 -8.70
C ILE A 204 -6.16 -2.41 -9.48
N ARG A 205 -5.74 -3.24 -10.43
CA ARG A 205 -6.67 -4.08 -11.18
C ARG A 205 -7.55 -4.91 -10.23
N GLY A 206 -6.94 -5.64 -9.29
CA GLY A 206 -7.69 -6.47 -8.33
C GLY A 206 -8.67 -5.69 -7.45
N LEU A 207 -8.37 -4.42 -7.12
CA LEU A 207 -9.22 -3.57 -6.29
C LEU A 207 -10.37 -2.90 -7.05
N LEU A 208 -10.19 -2.62 -8.35
CA LEU A 208 -11.16 -1.91 -9.18
C LEU A 208 -12.00 -2.84 -10.06
N GLN A 209 -11.49 -4.02 -10.42
CA GLN A 209 -12.11 -4.94 -11.38
C GLN A 209 -13.57 -5.31 -11.01
N ARG A 210 -13.92 -5.40 -9.73
CA ARG A 210 -15.28 -5.76 -9.30
C ARG A 210 -16.31 -4.69 -9.56
N THR A 211 -15.92 -3.41 -9.54
CA THR A 211 -16.85 -2.28 -9.57
C THR A 211 -16.73 -1.43 -10.82
N HIS A 212 -15.55 -1.38 -11.44
CA HIS A 212 -15.21 -0.46 -12.51
C HIS A 212 -14.44 -1.17 -13.66
N SER A 213 -14.81 -2.41 -13.99
CA SER A 213 -14.15 -3.18 -15.07
C SER A 213 -14.25 -2.51 -16.43
N ASN A 214 -15.35 -1.82 -16.71
CA ASN A 214 -15.64 -1.21 -18.02
C ASN A 214 -14.78 0.02 -18.33
N TYR A 215 -14.17 0.62 -17.32
CA TYR A 215 -13.35 1.82 -17.48
C TYR A 215 -11.88 1.50 -17.79
N PHE A 216 -11.45 0.22 -17.71
CA PHE A 216 -10.06 -0.14 -17.96
C PHE A 216 -9.70 -0.14 -19.44
N LEU A 217 -8.75 0.73 -19.81
CA LEU A 217 -8.11 0.76 -21.12
C LEU A 217 -6.92 -0.20 -21.17
N LEU A 218 -5.95 -0.01 -20.27
CA LEU A 218 -4.71 -0.77 -20.21
C LEU A 218 -4.38 -1.17 -18.77
N THR A 219 -3.67 -2.30 -18.63
CA THR A 219 -3.16 -2.75 -17.33
C THR A 219 -1.74 -3.27 -17.45
N PHE A 220 -0.79 -2.65 -16.77
CA PHE A 220 0.60 -3.05 -16.73
C PHE A 220 0.86 -3.98 -15.55
N LYS A 221 1.63 -5.04 -15.77
CA LYS A 221 2.04 -6.01 -14.76
C LYS A 221 3.56 -6.00 -14.60
N GLU A 222 4.05 -6.74 -13.60
CA GLU A 222 5.47 -6.89 -13.25
C GLU A 222 6.12 -5.62 -12.67
N VAL A 223 5.32 -4.66 -12.23
CA VAL A 223 5.77 -3.43 -11.61
C VAL A 223 6.09 -3.66 -10.12
N GLY A 224 7.25 -3.14 -9.67
CA GLY A 224 7.67 -3.20 -8.26
C GLY A 224 8.46 -4.47 -7.87
N ARG A 225 8.77 -5.38 -8.80
CA ARG A 225 9.70 -6.48 -8.55
C ARG A 225 11.15 -5.98 -8.54
N ARG A 226 11.48 -5.10 -9.48
CA ARG A 226 12.78 -4.40 -9.59
C ARG A 226 12.55 -2.91 -9.34
N PRO A 227 13.61 -2.15 -8.97
CA PRO A 227 13.51 -0.70 -8.95
C PRO A 227 13.10 -0.20 -10.33
N PRO A 228 12.11 0.71 -10.44
CA PRO A 228 11.68 1.21 -11.73
C PRO A 228 12.82 1.97 -12.41
N SER A 229 13.01 1.69 -13.69
CA SER A 229 13.95 2.40 -14.58
C SER A 229 13.19 3.40 -15.45
N PHE A 230 13.92 4.32 -16.11
CA PHE A 230 13.33 5.21 -17.11
C PHE A 230 12.78 4.41 -18.31
N GLY A 231 13.45 3.31 -18.67
CA GLY A 231 12.97 2.41 -19.72
C GLY A 231 11.59 1.80 -19.42
N ASP A 232 11.29 1.47 -18.16
CA ASP A 232 9.97 0.97 -17.78
C ASP A 232 8.89 2.07 -17.98
N ALA A 233 9.21 3.32 -17.63
CA ALA A 233 8.31 4.46 -17.84
C ALA A 233 8.09 4.74 -19.32
N SER A 234 9.15 4.65 -20.13
CA SER A 234 9.06 4.83 -21.60
C SER A 234 8.19 3.76 -22.27
N VAL A 235 8.28 2.50 -21.83
CA VAL A 235 7.40 1.43 -22.34
C VAL A 235 5.94 1.72 -22.00
N ILE A 236 5.65 2.16 -20.77
CA ILE A 236 4.29 2.51 -20.35
C ILE A 236 3.76 3.69 -21.19
N ALA A 237 4.59 4.73 -21.40
CA ALA A 237 4.22 5.89 -22.19
C ALA A 237 3.95 5.51 -23.67
N LEU A 238 4.79 4.69 -24.27
CA LEU A 238 4.62 4.24 -25.66
C LEU A 238 3.36 3.40 -25.85
N GLU A 239 3.11 2.45 -24.97
CA GLU A 239 1.89 1.62 -25.05
C GLU A 239 0.63 2.47 -24.82
N LEU A 240 0.72 3.52 -23.99
CA LEU A 240 -0.37 4.45 -23.79
C LEU A 240 -0.67 5.25 -25.07
N LEU A 241 0.35 5.81 -25.72
CA LEU A 241 0.22 6.55 -26.97
C LEU A 241 -0.26 5.64 -28.13
N ASN A 242 0.18 4.40 -28.15
CA ASN A 242 -0.22 3.41 -29.15
C ASN A 242 -1.65 2.86 -28.91
N SER A 243 -2.25 3.11 -27.76
CA SER A 243 -3.61 2.59 -27.44
C SER A 243 -4.72 3.17 -28.30
N GLY A 244 -4.44 4.25 -29.05
CA GLY A 244 -5.41 4.93 -29.90
C GLY A 244 -6.51 5.68 -29.14
N PHE A 245 -6.42 5.78 -27.82
CA PHE A 245 -7.34 6.61 -27.03
C PHE A 245 -6.81 8.05 -26.97
N GLU A 246 -7.51 8.91 -27.69
CA GLU A 246 -7.25 10.36 -27.63
C GLU A 246 -7.92 10.93 -26.39
N PHE A 247 -7.12 11.37 -25.44
CA PHE A 247 -7.59 12.04 -24.22
C PHE A 247 -7.32 13.54 -24.34
N ASP A 248 -8.18 14.33 -23.77
CA ASP A 248 -8.03 15.78 -23.73
C ASP A 248 -7.23 16.21 -22.50
N GLU A 249 -7.57 15.63 -21.38
CA GLU A 249 -6.94 15.82 -20.08
C GLU A 249 -6.72 14.47 -19.42
N GLY A 250 -5.64 14.33 -18.68
CA GLY A 250 -5.37 13.17 -17.88
C GLY A 250 -4.80 13.51 -16.52
N SER A 251 -4.92 12.56 -15.61
CA SER A 251 -4.38 12.68 -14.25
C SER A 251 -3.60 11.45 -13.86
N VAL A 252 -2.38 11.66 -13.34
CA VAL A 252 -1.58 10.59 -12.74
C VAL A 252 -1.76 10.61 -11.23
N ILE A 253 -2.37 9.55 -10.70
CA ILE A 253 -2.61 9.37 -9.27
C ILE A 253 -1.54 8.43 -8.71
N TYR A 254 -0.76 8.92 -7.77
CA TYR A 254 0.35 8.20 -7.15
C TYR A 254 0.51 8.57 -5.69
N ASN A 255 1.30 7.80 -4.93
CA ASN A 255 1.60 8.09 -3.54
C ASN A 255 2.93 8.83 -3.42
N ARG A 256 2.86 10.12 -3.10
CA ARG A 256 4.02 10.96 -2.83
C ARG A 256 4.61 10.63 -1.46
N PHE A 257 5.91 10.42 -1.41
CA PHE A 257 6.63 10.19 -0.17
C PHE A 257 6.81 11.49 0.63
N ARG A 258 6.36 11.52 1.88
CA ARG A 258 6.58 12.64 2.82
C ARG A 258 7.60 12.29 3.90
N SER A 259 7.40 11.17 4.58
CA SER A 259 8.29 10.69 5.64
C SER A 259 8.25 9.17 5.72
N VAL A 260 9.12 8.58 6.52
CA VAL A 260 9.18 7.14 6.76
C VAL A 260 7.84 6.55 7.23
N ILE A 261 7.01 7.34 7.88
CA ILE A 261 5.74 6.88 8.46
C ILE A 261 4.54 7.30 7.60
N SER A 262 4.66 8.42 6.85
CA SER A 262 3.53 9.03 6.16
C SER A 262 3.78 9.23 4.67
N TYR A 263 2.76 8.96 3.89
CA TYR A 263 2.67 9.27 2.47
C TYR A 263 1.37 10.05 2.21
N LYS A 264 1.32 10.77 1.11
CA LYS A 264 0.12 11.47 0.64
C LYS A 264 -0.18 10.99 -0.78
N THR A 265 -1.43 10.65 -1.05
CA THR A 265 -1.87 10.42 -2.44
C THR A 265 -1.98 11.79 -3.11
N ASP A 266 -1.21 11.98 -4.17
CA ASP A 266 -1.14 13.20 -4.96
C ASP A 266 -1.56 12.91 -6.40
N GLU A 267 -2.01 13.94 -7.07
CA GLU A 267 -2.44 13.92 -8.45
C GLU A 267 -1.59 14.89 -9.27
N LYS A 268 -1.22 14.49 -10.48
CA LYS A 268 -0.49 15.33 -11.43
C LYS A 268 -1.23 15.36 -12.76
N PRO A 269 -1.50 16.55 -13.31
CA PRO A 269 -2.18 16.67 -14.59
C PRO A 269 -1.27 16.26 -15.74
N ILE A 270 -1.89 15.71 -16.77
CA ILE A 270 -1.29 15.45 -18.09
C ILE A 270 -2.23 16.06 -19.13
N PHE A 271 -1.68 16.78 -20.06
CA PHE A 271 -2.46 17.42 -21.12
C PHE A 271 -2.19 16.74 -22.47
N SER A 272 -3.20 16.75 -23.34
CA SER A 272 -3.05 16.25 -24.72
C SER A 272 -2.25 17.24 -25.58
N PHE A 273 -1.77 16.74 -26.70
CA PHE A 273 -1.07 17.58 -27.69
C PHE A 273 -1.90 18.78 -28.12
N GLU A 274 -3.17 18.56 -28.42
CA GLU A 274 -4.09 19.62 -28.86
C GLU A 274 -4.31 20.69 -27.78
N THR A 275 -4.45 20.25 -26.52
CA THR A 275 -4.64 21.17 -25.38
C THR A 275 -3.41 22.03 -25.17
N VAL A 276 -2.21 21.47 -25.30
CA VAL A 276 -0.96 22.22 -25.18
C VAL A 276 -0.77 23.14 -26.38
N ALA A 277 -1.01 22.68 -27.62
CA ALA A 277 -0.85 23.49 -28.84
C ALA A 277 -1.84 24.65 -28.90
N SER A 278 -3.03 24.53 -28.35
CA SER A 278 -4.04 25.60 -28.33
C SER A 278 -3.83 26.65 -27.23
N SER A 279 -2.82 26.50 -26.38
CA SER A 279 -2.53 27.44 -25.30
C SER A 279 -1.94 28.77 -25.86
N GLU A 280 -2.56 29.91 -25.53
CA GLU A 280 -2.11 31.24 -25.93
C GLU A 280 -0.68 31.54 -25.45
N SER A 281 -0.29 31.01 -24.31
CA SER A 281 1.03 31.24 -23.71
C SER A 281 2.17 30.57 -24.49
N LEU A 282 1.90 29.63 -25.40
CA LEU A 282 2.93 29.08 -26.29
C LEU A 282 3.36 30.00 -27.41
N SER A 283 2.53 30.99 -27.76
CA SER A 283 2.90 32.01 -28.77
C SER A 283 4.09 32.87 -28.36
N ILE A 284 4.47 32.89 -27.07
CA ILE A 284 5.64 33.59 -26.55
C ILE A 284 6.96 32.89 -26.94
N TYR A 285 6.90 31.61 -27.24
CA TYR A 285 8.07 30.81 -27.63
C TYR A 285 8.19 30.79 -29.15
N ASP A 286 9.28 31.35 -29.68
CA ASP A 286 9.62 31.29 -31.10
C ASP A 286 10.11 29.91 -31.48
N ASP A 287 9.97 29.50 -32.73
CA ASP A 287 10.50 28.28 -33.34
C ASP A 287 9.97 26.96 -32.75
N ILE A 288 8.73 26.92 -32.30
CA ILE A 288 8.11 25.64 -31.86
C ILE A 288 7.36 25.00 -33.03
N ASP A 289 8.00 24.05 -33.69
CA ASP A 289 7.35 23.20 -34.68
C ASP A 289 6.45 22.14 -34.01
N ALA A 290 5.44 21.67 -34.74
CA ALA A 290 4.54 20.62 -34.26
C ALA A 290 5.27 19.33 -33.88
N ASP A 291 6.34 18.97 -34.62
CA ASP A 291 7.16 17.80 -34.35
C ASP A 291 7.98 17.95 -33.05
N VAL A 292 8.50 19.16 -32.80
CA VAL A 292 9.23 19.48 -31.57
C VAL A 292 8.31 19.36 -30.35
N LEU A 293 7.10 19.92 -30.45
CA LEU A 293 6.10 19.87 -29.39
C LEU A 293 5.65 18.44 -29.09
N ARG A 294 5.47 17.63 -30.14
CA ARG A 294 5.13 16.20 -30.00
C ARG A 294 6.22 15.41 -29.28
N ASN A 295 7.47 15.57 -29.70
CA ASN A 295 8.62 14.93 -29.04
C ASN A 295 8.75 15.36 -27.57
N TYR A 296 8.53 16.64 -27.31
CA TYR A 296 8.52 17.17 -25.93
C TYR A 296 7.43 16.53 -25.08
N GLN A 297 6.23 16.38 -25.63
CA GLN A 297 5.11 15.78 -24.90
C GLN A 297 5.36 14.30 -24.58
N GLU A 298 5.86 13.51 -25.55
CA GLU A 298 6.24 12.11 -25.33
C GLU A 298 7.29 11.99 -24.22
N PHE A 299 8.30 12.85 -24.24
CA PHE A 299 9.35 12.87 -23.24
C PHE A 299 8.81 13.31 -21.85
N THR A 300 7.95 14.31 -21.81
CA THR A 300 7.34 14.83 -20.58
C THR A 300 6.46 13.77 -19.94
N LEU A 301 5.64 13.07 -20.72
CA LEU A 301 4.82 11.96 -20.24
C LEU A 301 5.67 10.86 -19.61
N ALA A 302 6.76 10.46 -20.27
CA ALA A 302 7.70 9.46 -19.73
C ALA A 302 8.35 9.95 -18.42
N ASN A 303 8.72 11.23 -18.33
CA ASN A 303 9.31 11.82 -17.13
C ASN A 303 8.32 11.86 -15.95
N ILE A 304 7.08 12.27 -16.18
CA ILE A 304 6.03 12.29 -15.14
C ILE A 304 5.75 10.87 -14.64
N LEU A 305 5.67 9.89 -15.53
CA LEU A 305 5.50 8.50 -15.16
C LEU A 305 6.69 7.96 -14.38
N TYR A 306 7.91 8.25 -14.81
CA TYR A 306 9.13 7.86 -14.10
C TYR A 306 9.19 8.43 -12.68
N TYR A 307 8.92 9.73 -12.55
CA TYR A 307 8.84 10.39 -11.25
C TYR A 307 7.78 9.74 -10.36
N SER A 308 6.58 9.53 -10.87
CA SER A 308 5.47 8.93 -10.13
C SER A 308 5.78 7.50 -9.69
N LEU A 309 6.45 6.71 -10.54
CA LEU A 309 6.93 5.36 -10.21
C LEU A 309 7.97 5.38 -9.09
N LYS A 310 8.93 6.31 -9.11
CA LYS A 310 9.97 6.44 -8.06
C LYS A 310 9.37 6.86 -6.72
N GLU A 311 8.50 7.87 -6.69
CA GLU A 311 7.78 8.30 -5.49
C GLU A 311 6.92 7.15 -4.91
N SER A 312 6.16 6.48 -5.77
CA SER A 312 5.29 5.37 -5.38
C SER A 312 6.09 4.18 -4.82
N THR A 313 7.23 3.85 -5.44
CA THR A 313 8.11 2.78 -4.96
C THR A 313 8.72 3.10 -3.60
N THR A 314 9.19 4.32 -3.39
CA THR A 314 9.76 4.75 -2.10
C THR A 314 8.70 4.72 -1.01
N SER A 315 7.52 5.25 -1.27
CA SER A 315 6.36 5.21 -0.36
C SER A 315 5.96 3.78 -0.02
N GLU A 316 5.97 2.88 -1.01
CA GLU A 316 5.64 1.46 -0.83
C GLU A 316 6.64 0.73 0.07
N GLN A 317 7.95 0.93 -0.12
CA GLN A 317 8.96 0.29 0.73
C GLN A 317 8.90 0.81 2.17
N SER A 318 8.67 2.12 2.36
CA SER A 318 8.45 2.73 3.65
C SER A 318 7.20 2.16 4.36
N ALA A 319 6.07 2.14 3.68
CA ALA A 319 4.82 1.59 4.21
C ALA A 319 4.94 0.09 4.52
N ARG A 320 5.67 -0.68 3.70
CA ARG A 320 5.95 -2.09 3.95
C ARG A 320 6.79 -2.28 5.20
N MET A 321 7.84 -1.47 5.39
CA MET A 321 8.67 -1.51 6.58
C MET A 321 7.84 -1.28 7.84
N THR A 322 7.01 -0.27 7.86
CA THR A 322 6.11 0.08 8.97
C THR A 322 5.06 -1.01 9.22
N ALA A 323 4.44 -1.53 8.16
CA ALA A 323 3.45 -2.61 8.26
C ALA A 323 4.06 -3.91 8.82
N MET A 324 5.30 -4.26 8.42
CA MET A 324 5.99 -5.43 8.94
C MET A 324 6.44 -5.26 10.39
N ASP A 325 6.80 -4.05 10.80
CA ASP A 325 7.09 -3.74 12.21
C ASP A 325 5.86 -3.94 13.09
N ASN A 326 4.74 -3.38 12.69
CA ASN A 326 3.47 -3.53 13.39
C ASN A 326 3.03 -5.01 13.42
N ALA A 327 3.16 -5.73 12.31
CA ALA A 327 2.86 -7.16 12.24
C ALA A 327 3.75 -7.99 13.19
N SER A 328 5.03 -7.64 13.32
CA SER A 328 5.95 -8.29 14.26
C SER A 328 5.59 -8.03 15.72
N LYS A 329 5.19 -6.80 16.07
CA LYS A 329 4.69 -6.43 17.40
C LYS A 329 3.40 -7.18 17.75
N ASN A 330 2.43 -7.16 16.84
CA ASN A 330 1.16 -7.90 17.02
C ASN A 330 1.40 -9.39 17.19
N ALA A 331 2.35 -9.97 16.44
CA ALA A 331 2.73 -11.37 16.59
C ALA A 331 3.34 -11.66 17.97
N SER A 332 4.15 -10.74 18.52
CA SER A 332 4.68 -10.87 19.90
C SER A 332 3.57 -10.90 20.93
N GLU A 333 2.67 -9.92 20.89
CA GLU A 333 1.52 -9.88 21.81
C GLU A 333 0.64 -11.14 21.73
N MET A 334 0.45 -11.67 20.50
CA MET A 334 -0.32 -12.90 20.32
C MET A 334 0.40 -14.12 20.87
N ILE A 335 1.73 -14.18 20.81
CA ILE A 335 2.54 -15.24 21.44
C ILE A 335 2.35 -15.18 22.95
N ASP A 336 2.41 -14.01 23.57
CA ASP A 336 2.25 -13.85 25.00
C ASP A 336 0.85 -14.30 25.47
N LYS A 337 -0.21 -13.86 24.78
CA LYS A 337 -1.59 -14.27 25.02
C LYS A 337 -1.79 -15.79 24.90
N LEU A 338 -1.22 -16.40 23.86
CA LEU A 338 -1.32 -17.85 23.64
C LEU A 338 -0.51 -18.64 24.67
N THR A 339 0.61 -18.13 25.13
CA THR A 339 1.41 -18.76 26.18
C THR A 339 0.67 -18.79 27.50
N LEU A 340 0.00 -17.69 27.88
CA LEU A 340 -0.88 -17.65 29.05
C LEU A 340 -2.05 -18.64 28.93
N THR A 341 -2.70 -18.66 27.75
CA THR A 341 -3.79 -19.61 27.49
C THR A 341 -3.29 -21.07 27.56
N PHE A 342 -2.13 -21.37 27.00
CA PHE A 342 -1.51 -22.68 27.06
C PHE A 342 -1.27 -23.14 28.52
N ASN A 343 -0.67 -22.27 29.34
CA ASN A 343 -0.39 -22.58 30.73
C ASN A 343 -1.68 -22.83 31.52
N ARG A 344 -2.72 -21.98 31.33
CA ARG A 344 -4.03 -22.16 31.97
C ARG A 344 -4.69 -23.46 31.54
N THR A 345 -4.70 -23.79 30.25
CA THR A 345 -5.30 -25.03 29.76
C THR A 345 -4.52 -26.25 30.23
N ARG A 346 -3.19 -26.18 30.27
CA ARG A 346 -2.36 -27.26 30.82
C ARG A 346 -2.69 -27.55 32.28
N GLN A 347 -2.80 -26.51 33.11
CA GLN A 347 -3.18 -26.68 34.52
C GLN A 347 -4.57 -27.28 34.64
N ALA A 348 -5.54 -26.83 33.84
CA ALA A 348 -6.90 -27.41 33.87
C ALA A 348 -6.95 -28.86 33.45
N VAL A 349 -6.14 -29.27 32.45
CA VAL A 349 -6.04 -30.70 32.04
C VAL A 349 -5.42 -31.53 33.13
N ILE A 350 -4.31 -31.09 33.74
CA ILE A 350 -3.67 -31.81 34.87
C ILE A 350 -4.63 -31.96 36.04
N THR A 351 -5.35 -30.91 36.40
CA THR A 351 -6.35 -30.99 37.48
C THR A 351 -7.48 -31.95 37.15
N LYS A 352 -7.95 -31.98 35.91
CA LYS A 352 -8.97 -32.89 35.45
C LYS A 352 -8.50 -34.34 35.55
N GLU A 353 -7.30 -34.64 35.05
CA GLU A 353 -6.69 -36.00 35.15
C GLU A 353 -6.50 -36.46 36.59
N LEU A 354 -6.07 -35.54 37.51
CA LEU A 354 -5.98 -35.83 38.94
C LEU A 354 -7.35 -36.18 39.56
N ILE A 355 -8.40 -35.40 39.23
CA ILE A 355 -9.76 -35.65 39.71
C ILE A 355 -10.26 -37.02 39.20
N GLU A 356 -10.01 -37.35 37.94
CA GLU A 356 -10.38 -38.65 37.37
C GLU A 356 -9.69 -39.84 38.07
N ILE A 357 -8.40 -39.70 38.40
CA ILE A 357 -7.64 -40.71 39.15
C ILE A 357 -8.20 -40.87 40.59
N ILE A 358 -8.43 -39.76 41.30
CA ILE A 358 -8.96 -39.77 42.66
C ILE A 358 -10.37 -40.37 42.69
N SER A 359 -11.23 -39.99 41.73
CA SER A 359 -12.58 -40.54 41.62
C SER A 359 -12.57 -42.03 41.28
N GLY A 360 -11.64 -42.46 40.43
CA GLY A 360 -11.46 -43.87 40.09
C GLY A 360 -10.97 -44.73 41.29
N ALA A 361 -10.06 -44.19 42.09
CA ALA A 361 -9.61 -44.86 43.33
C ALA A 361 -10.72 -44.97 44.37
N ALA A 362 -11.47 -43.87 44.59
CA ALA A 362 -12.60 -43.85 45.52
C ALA A 362 -13.81 -44.75 45.10
N ALA A 363 -13.87 -45.16 43.85
CA ALA A 363 -14.89 -46.10 43.36
C ALA A 363 -14.47 -47.59 43.49
N LEU A 364 -13.22 -47.86 43.85
CA LEU A 364 -12.66 -49.22 44.05
C LEU A 364 -12.61 -49.62 45.53
N ASP A 365 -12.73 -48.62 46.42
CA ASP A 365 -12.94 -48.83 47.86
C ASP A 365 -14.47 -48.94 48.14
#